data_618c34bf8e6030939dfd8c18e923c043
#
_entry.id   618c34bf8e6030939dfd8c18e923c043
#
_cell.length_a   1.000
_cell.length_b   1.000
_cell.length_c   1.000
_cell.angle_alpha   90.00
_cell.angle_beta   90.00
_cell.angle_gamma   90.00
#
_symmetry.space_group_name_H-M   'P 1'
#
loop_
_entity.id
_entity.type
_entity.pdbx_description
1 polymer ?
#
loop_
_entity_poly.entity_id
_entity_poly.type
_entity_poly.pdbx_seq_one_letter_code
_entity_poly.pdbx_strand_id
1 'polypeptide(L)'
;NFENSLEGMNELCSLILNFIKKLSIDTEKILNINVNVSGRVNPESGYSFSQFNFEERPLADVLSERLGYTVTIDNDTRAMTYGEYMQGCVKGEKDIIFVNVSWGLGIGIIIDGKIYKGKSGFSGEFGHISTFDNEIICHCGKKGCLETEASGSALHRTLLERIKKGENSILSERINMENPLTLDEIIAAVNKEDVLCIEIVEEIGQKLGKQIAGLINIF
;
A
#
# COMPACT_ATOMS: atom_id res chain seq x y z
N ASN A 1 2.77 10.34 4.20
CA ASN A 1 2.65 9.14 5.05
C ASN A 1 2.84 9.54 6.50
N PHE A 2 1.94 9.07 7.38
CA PHE A 2 2.11 9.22 8.81
C PHE A 2 3.15 8.23 9.32
N GLU A 3 4.00 8.67 10.23
CA GLU A 3 4.94 7.79 10.89
C GLU A 3 4.18 6.77 11.77
N ASN A 4 4.65 5.52 11.83
CA ASN A 4 4.09 4.49 12.70
C ASN A 4 4.53 4.73 14.17
N SER A 5 4.11 5.86 14.72
CA SER A 5 4.42 6.36 16.04
C SER A 5 3.18 6.98 16.70
N LEU A 6 3.25 7.23 18.00
CA LEU A 6 2.19 7.94 18.72
C LEU A 6 2.01 9.37 18.20
N GLU A 7 3.09 10.01 17.77
CA GLU A 7 3.08 11.34 17.16
C GLU A 7 2.36 11.32 15.83
N GLY A 8 2.66 10.35 14.95
CA GLY A 8 1.96 10.15 13.69
C GLY A 8 0.47 9.87 13.85
N MET A 9 0.08 9.11 14.89
CA MET A 9 -1.34 8.92 15.23
C MET A 9 -2.00 10.23 15.68
N ASN A 10 -1.33 11.03 16.49
CA ASN A 10 -1.85 12.33 16.92
C ASN A 10 -1.98 13.31 15.76
N GLU A 11 -1.03 13.28 14.81
CA GLU A 11 -1.10 14.06 13.58
C GLU A 11 -2.29 13.65 12.72
N LEU A 12 -2.52 12.35 12.52
CA LEU A 12 -3.68 11.81 11.81
C LEU A 12 -4.99 12.28 12.45
N CYS A 13 -5.12 12.14 13.76
CA CYS A 13 -6.32 12.59 14.48
C CYS A 13 -6.53 14.10 14.32
N SER A 14 -5.48 14.89 14.45
CA SER A 14 -5.53 16.35 14.28
C SER A 14 -5.97 16.75 12.86
N LEU A 15 -5.48 16.04 11.85
CA LEU A 15 -5.85 16.28 10.46
C LEU A 15 -7.34 15.97 10.23
N ILE A 16 -7.83 14.84 10.74
CA ILE A 16 -9.24 14.45 10.63
C ILE A 16 -10.13 15.49 11.33
N LEU A 17 -9.83 15.86 12.56
CA LEU A 17 -10.61 16.85 13.30
C LEU A 17 -10.60 18.23 12.65
N ASN A 18 -9.46 18.65 12.08
CA ASN A 18 -9.37 19.90 11.34
C ASN A 18 -10.16 19.85 10.03
N PHE A 19 -10.18 18.70 9.35
CA PHE A 19 -11.00 18.49 8.17
C PHE A 19 -12.48 18.61 8.52
N ILE A 20 -12.94 17.91 9.57
CA ILE A 20 -14.33 17.97 10.04
C ILE A 20 -14.75 19.40 10.36
N LYS A 21 -13.90 20.17 11.07
CA LYS A 21 -14.17 21.59 11.37
C LYS A 21 -14.34 22.48 10.13
N LYS A 22 -13.65 22.13 9.02
CA LYS A 22 -13.76 22.86 7.76
C LYS A 22 -15.01 22.49 6.95
N LEU A 23 -15.59 21.32 7.23
CA LEU A 23 -16.85 20.93 6.61
C LEU A 23 -17.98 21.76 7.25
N SER A 24 -18.71 22.49 6.42
CA SER A 24 -19.89 23.26 6.87
C SER A 24 -21.11 22.33 7.04
N ILE A 25 -20.91 21.20 7.74
CA ILE A 25 -21.95 20.21 8.03
C ILE A 25 -22.18 20.12 9.51
N ASP A 26 -23.39 19.74 9.88
CA ASP A 26 -23.76 19.37 11.24
C ASP A 26 -22.99 18.10 11.65
N THR A 27 -22.12 18.22 12.64
CA THR A 27 -21.26 17.13 13.09
C THR A 27 -22.02 15.95 13.67
N GLU A 28 -23.25 16.17 14.16
CA GLU A 28 -24.14 15.11 14.63
C GLU A 28 -24.63 14.18 13.48
N LYS A 29 -24.50 14.64 12.24
CA LYS A 29 -24.82 13.85 11.04
C LYS A 29 -23.69 12.97 10.55
N ILE A 30 -22.52 13.04 11.17
CA ILE A 30 -21.39 12.15 10.85
C ILE A 30 -21.69 10.76 11.45
N LEU A 31 -22.02 9.82 10.60
CA LEU A 31 -22.40 8.47 11.02
C LEU A 31 -21.19 7.62 11.38
N ASN A 32 -20.10 7.77 10.63
CA ASN A 32 -18.89 6.99 10.79
C ASN A 32 -17.70 7.66 10.09
N ILE A 33 -16.51 7.40 10.60
CA ILE A 33 -15.24 7.74 9.96
C ILE A 33 -14.55 6.42 9.60
N ASN A 34 -14.28 6.18 8.32
CA ASN A 34 -13.49 5.02 7.91
C ASN A 34 -12.03 5.44 7.69
N VAL A 35 -11.11 4.74 8.35
CA VAL A 35 -9.67 4.96 8.21
C VAL A 35 -9.02 3.75 7.57
N ASN A 36 -8.49 3.92 6.36
CA ASN A 36 -7.80 2.86 5.67
C ASN A 36 -6.30 2.93 5.98
N VAL A 37 -5.75 1.82 6.45
CA VAL A 37 -4.34 1.71 6.85
C VAL A 37 -3.65 0.59 6.08
N SER A 38 -2.36 0.75 5.86
CA SER A 38 -1.55 -0.24 5.14
C SER A 38 -1.29 -1.48 5.99
N GLY A 39 -1.09 -2.61 5.33
CA GLY A 39 -0.73 -3.89 5.94
C GLY A 39 -1.93 -4.67 6.49
N ARG A 40 -1.68 -5.54 7.49
CA ARG A 40 -2.67 -6.49 7.97
C ARG A 40 -3.68 -5.84 8.90
N VAL A 41 -4.93 -5.85 8.47
CA VAL A 41 -6.06 -5.25 9.19
C VAL A 41 -7.21 -6.23 9.24
N ASN A 42 -7.77 -6.43 10.42
CA ASN A 42 -9.04 -7.13 10.58
C ASN A 42 -10.14 -6.11 10.83
N PRO A 43 -10.99 -5.81 9.84
CA PRO A 43 -12.01 -4.77 9.96
C PRO A 43 -13.17 -5.18 10.89
N GLU A 44 -13.39 -6.48 11.13
CA GLU A 44 -14.46 -6.96 12.01
C GLU A 44 -14.11 -6.76 13.48
N SER A 45 -12.85 -7.02 13.85
CA SER A 45 -12.37 -6.83 15.22
C SER A 45 -11.76 -5.46 15.46
N GLY A 46 -11.58 -4.64 14.43
CA GLY A 46 -10.99 -3.32 14.53
C GLY A 46 -9.48 -3.30 14.82
N TYR A 47 -8.78 -4.43 14.69
CA TYR A 47 -7.34 -4.52 14.94
C TYR A 47 -6.53 -4.22 13.68
N SER A 48 -5.50 -3.37 13.84
CA SER A 48 -4.37 -3.26 12.93
C SER A 48 -3.18 -4.02 13.52
N PHE A 49 -2.49 -4.80 12.67
CA PHE A 49 -1.32 -5.59 13.07
C PHE A 49 -0.01 -5.03 12.49
N SER A 50 -0.10 -3.97 11.72
CA SER A 50 1.05 -3.37 11.04
C SER A 50 1.24 -1.89 11.38
N GLN A 51 0.14 -1.12 11.44
CA GLN A 51 0.16 0.31 11.69
C GLN A 51 -0.53 0.65 12.99
N PHE A 52 0.04 1.55 13.79
CA PHE A 52 -0.53 2.08 15.02
C PHE A 52 -0.95 1.01 16.05
N ASN A 53 -0.20 -0.10 16.11
CA ASN A 53 -0.46 -1.20 17.03
C ASN A 53 0.31 -1.09 18.35
N PHE A 54 0.41 0.11 18.91
CA PHE A 54 1.16 0.38 20.15
C PHE A 54 0.42 -0.05 21.41
N GLU A 55 -0.91 -0.13 21.32
CA GLU A 55 -1.77 -0.56 22.40
C GLU A 55 -2.30 -1.97 22.09
N GLU A 56 -2.48 -2.79 23.12
CA GLU A 56 -3.11 -4.12 22.96
C GLU A 56 -4.64 -3.99 22.86
N ARG A 57 -5.11 -3.06 22.02
CA ARG A 57 -6.51 -2.70 21.84
C ARG A 57 -6.83 -2.56 20.34
N PRO A 58 -8.11 -2.74 19.92
CA PRO A 58 -8.51 -2.42 18.57
C PRO A 58 -8.18 -0.98 18.21
N LEU A 59 -7.50 -0.77 17.08
CA LEU A 59 -7.19 0.57 16.58
C LEU A 59 -8.47 1.40 16.33
N ALA A 60 -9.55 0.73 15.89
CA ALA A 60 -10.85 1.38 15.71
C ALA A 60 -11.37 2.02 17.01
N ASP A 61 -11.23 1.32 18.15
CA ASP A 61 -11.66 1.83 19.45
C ASP A 61 -10.78 3.00 19.91
N VAL A 62 -9.46 2.84 19.77
CA VAL A 62 -8.49 3.90 20.11
C VAL A 62 -8.76 5.19 19.32
N LEU A 63 -9.00 5.06 18.01
CA LEU A 63 -9.33 6.21 17.18
C LEU A 63 -10.72 6.79 17.50
N SER A 64 -11.70 5.93 17.81
CA SER A 64 -13.04 6.40 18.21
C SER A 64 -13.00 7.25 19.48
N GLU A 65 -12.25 6.81 20.50
CA GLU A 65 -12.05 7.57 21.73
C GLU A 65 -11.36 8.92 21.50
N ARG A 66 -10.32 8.93 20.63
CA ARG A 66 -9.55 10.15 20.36
C ARG A 66 -10.31 11.17 19.51
N LEU A 67 -11.12 10.70 18.58
CA LEU A 67 -11.86 11.53 17.63
C LEU A 67 -13.23 11.95 18.15
N GLY A 68 -13.83 11.18 19.07
CA GLY A 68 -15.20 11.39 19.56
C GLY A 68 -16.27 10.98 18.53
N TYR A 69 -15.93 10.12 17.57
CA TYR A 69 -16.81 9.60 16.53
C TYR A 69 -16.68 8.09 16.44
N THR A 70 -17.69 7.41 15.92
CA THR A 70 -17.54 6.01 15.53
C THR A 70 -16.51 5.89 14.42
N VAL A 71 -15.46 5.06 14.63
CA VAL A 71 -14.43 4.80 13.65
C VAL A 71 -14.42 3.34 13.26
N THR A 72 -14.33 3.07 11.98
CA THR A 72 -14.02 1.76 11.42
C THR A 72 -12.70 1.81 10.67
N ILE A 73 -12.02 0.67 10.59
CA ILE A 73 -10.77 0.59 9.83
C ILE A 73 -10.87 -0.50 8.76
N ASP A 74 -10.15 -0.30 7.67
CA ASP A 74 -9.93 -1.35 6.67
C ASP A 74 -8.53 -1.23 6.07
N ASN A 75 -8.15 -2.22 5.25
CA ASN A 75 -6.90 -2.19 4.51
C ASN A 75 -7.02 -1.23 3.31
N ASP A 76 -5.96 -0.47 3.04
CA ASP A 76 -5.89 0.52 1.96
C ASP A 76 -6.12 -0.08 0.56
N THR A 77 -5.49 -1.20 0.26
CA THR A 77 -5.64 -1.90 -1.03
C THR A 77 -7.07 -2.42 -1.23
N ARG A 78 -7.72 -2.92 -0.16
CA ARG A 78 -9.13 -3.32 -0.24
C ARG A 78 -10.05 -2.13 -0.51
N ALA A 79 -9.79 -1.01 0.14
CA ALA A 79 -10.57 0.22 -0.09
C ALA A 79 -10.40 0.72 -1.53
N MET A 80 -9.17 0.73 -2.07
CA MET A 80 -8.89 1.05 -3.47
C MET A 80 -9.62 0.09 -4.42
N THR A 81 -9.58 -1.22 -4.14
CA THR A 81 -10.28 -2.24 -4.92
C THR A 81 -11.77 -2.00 -4.98
N TYR A 82 -12.38 -1.68 -3.84
CA TYR A 82 -13.81 -1.37 -3.79
C TYR A 82 -14.15 -0.07 -4.52
N GLY A 83 -13.31 0.94 -4.39
CA GLY A 83 -13.48 2.20 -5.11
C GLY A 83 -13.42 2.00 -6.63
N GLU A 84 -12.44 1.22 -7.11
CA GLU A 84 -12.28 0.88 -8.53
C GLU A 84 -13.47 0.06 -9.05
N TYR A 85 -13.97 -0.88 -8.24
CA TYR A 85 -15.14 -1.67 -8.55
C TYR A 85 -16.40 -0.83 -8.68
N MET A 86 -16.63 0.12 -7.77
CA MET A 86 -17.85 0.91 -7.71
C MET A 86 -17.86 2.08 -8.70
N GLN A 87 -16.72 2.73 -8.94
CA GLN A 87 -16.64 4.00 -9.68
C GLN A 87 -15.55 4.02 -10.75
N GLY A 88 -14.75 2.97 -10.85
CA GLY A 88 -13.62 2.91 -11.77
C GLY A 88 -13.96 2.33 -13.14
N CYS A 89 -12.99 1.60 -13.71
CA CYS A 89 -13.09 1.05 -15.07
C CYS A 89 -13.88 -0.25 -15.17
N VAL A 90 -14.24 -0.88 -14.05
CA VAL A 90 -14.99 -2.16 -14.03
C VAL A 90 -16.41 -1.94 -14.53
N LYS A 91 -16.86 -2.79 -15.45
CA LYS A 91 -18.16 -2.66 -16.16
C LYS A 91 -19.02 -3.94 -16.07
N GLY A 92 -19.34 -4.35 -14.84
CA GLY A 92 -20.28 -5.45 -14.59
C GLY A 92 -19.62 -6.79 -14.31
N GLU A 93 -18.30 -6.87 -14.31
CA GLU A 93 -17.56 -8.02 -13.82
C GLU A 93 -17.82 -8.19 -12.31
N LYS A 94 -17.98 -9.45 -11.89
CA LYS A 94 -18.25 -9.79 -10.48
C LYS A 94 -17.03 -10.38 -9.78
N ASP A 95 -16.08 -10.85 -10.56
CA ASP A 95 -14.86 -11.49 -10.07
C ASP A 95 -13.67 -10.69 -10.57
N ILE A 96 -12.92 -10.10 -9.64
CA ILE A 96 -11.86 -9.14 -9.95
C ILE A 96 -10.68 -9.36 -9.03
N ILE A 97 -9.48 -9.26 -9.59
CA ILE A 97 -8.25 -9.06 -8.85
C ILE A 97 -7.72 -7.66 -9.19
N PHE A 98 -7.69 -6.82 -8.20
CA PHE A 98 -7.03 -5.52 -8.27
C PHE A 98 -5.60 -5.64 -7.76
N VAL A 99 -4.61 -5.24 -8.55
CA VAL A 99 -3.20 -5.27 -8.15
C VAL A 99 -2.75 -3.85 -7.83
N ASN A 100 -2.42 -3.60 -6.58
CA ASN A 100 -1.87 -2.33 -6.12
C ASN A 100 -0.34 -2.40 -6.11
N VAL A 101 0.29 -1.76 -7.09
CA VAL A 101 1.74 -1.58 -7.16
C VAL A 101 2.05 -0.14 -6.78
N SER A 102 2.41 0.06 -5.53
CA SER A 102 2.80 1.36 -4.98
C SER A 102 4.17 1.22 -4.31
N TRP A 103 4.43 1.88 -3.19
CA TRP A 103 5.65 1.62 -2.41
C TRP A 103 5.75 0.15 -1.98
N GLY A 104 4.63 -0.46 -1.57
CA GLY A 104 4.48 -1.89 -1.37
C GLY A 104 3.78 -2.58 -2.54
N LEU A 105 3.38 -3.83 -2.32
CA LEU A 105 2.64 -4.65 -3.28
C LEU A 105 1.53 -5.43 -2.56
N GLY A 106 0.30 -5.20 -2.95
CA GLY A 106 -0.85 -5.92 -2.45
C GLY A 106 -1.87 -6.23 -3.54
N ILE A 107 -2.83 -7.08 -3.24
CA ILE A 107 -4.00 -7.27 -4.10
C ILE A 107 -5.28 -7.12 -3.30
N GLY A 108 -6.33 -6.66 -3.97
CA GLY A 108 -7.69 -6.79 -3.49
C GLY A 108 -8.45 -7.76 -4.37
N ILE A 109 -9.33 -8.53 -3.76
CA ILE A 109 -10.06 -9.61 -4.42
C ILE A 109 -11.55 -9.36 -4.26
N ILE A 110 -12.30 -9.40 -5.35
CA ILE A 110 -13.76 -9.42 -5.37
C ILE A 110 -14.21 -10.73 -5.97
N ILE A 111 -15.15 -11.41 -5.30
CA ILE A 111 -15.80 -12.64 -5.76
C ILE A 111 -17.31 -12.44 -5.63
N ASP A 112 -18.07 -12.76 -6.67
CA ASP A 112 -19.53 -12.56 -6.72
C ASP A 112 -19.94 -11.11 -6.34
N GLY A 113 -19.14 -10.12 -6.72
CA GLY A 113 -19.41 -8.70 -6.43
C GLY A 113 -19.12 -8.29 -4.99
N LYS A 114 -18.42 -9.11 -4.19
CA LYS A 114 -18.11 -8.84 -2.79
C LYS A 114 -16.62 -8.90 -2.54
N ILE A 115 -16.13 -7.95 -1.73
CA ILE A 115 -14.75 -7.98 -1.25
C ILE A 115 -14.49 -9.28 -0.48
N TYR A 116 -13.50 -10.02 -0.92
CA TYR A 116 -13.03 -11.22 -0.24
C TYR A 116 -11.99 -10.85 0.81
N LYS A 117 -12.33 -11.07 2.08
CA LYS A 117 -11.45 -10.72 3.22
C LYS A 117 -10.63 -11.90 3.74
N GLY A 118 -10.95 -13.11 3.29
CA GLY A 118 -10.39 -14.33 3.87
C GLY A 118 -10.90 -14.58 5.32
N LYS A 119 -10.39 -15.63 5.95
CA LYS A 119 -10.82 -16.02 7.30
C LYS A 119 -10.48 -15.01 8.39
N SER A 120 -9.33 -14.35 8.28
CA SER A 120 -8.79 -13.48 9.34
C SER A 120 -8.72 -12.01 8.92
N GLY A 121 -9.31 -11.64 7.77
CA GLY A 121 -9.21 -10.29 7.22
C GLY A 121 -7.88 -10.01 6.52
N PHE A 122 -7.05 -11.02 6.21
CA PHE A 122 -5.71 -10.85 5.64
C PHE A 122 -5.58 -11.39 4.20
N SER A 123 -6.69 -11.54 3.47
CA SER A 123 -6.58 -11.87 2.05
C SER A 123 -5.90 -10.73 1.29
N GLY A 124 -5.17 -11.07 0.26
CA GLY A 124 -4.52 -10.06 -0.59
C GLY A 124 -3.07 -9.74 -0.22
N GLU A 125 -2.48 -10.40 0.77
CA GLU A 125 -1.06 -10.28 1.16
C GLU A 125 -0.11 -10.88 0.10
N PHE A 126 -0.40 -10.62 -1.18
CA PHE A 126 0.29 -11.18 -2.36
C PHE A 126 1.77 -10.79 -2.40
N GLY A 127 2.09 -9.57 -2.02
CA GLY A 127 3.47 -9.11 -1.91
C GLY A 127 4.33 -9.94 -0.97
N HIS A 128 3.71 -10.66 -0.02
CA HIS A 128 4.41 -11.45 0.98
C HIS A 128 4.49 -12.96 0.67
N ILE A 129 4.12 -13.36 -0.54
CA ILE A 129 4.42 -14.71 -1.02
C ILE A 129 5.93 -14.83 -1.24
N SER A 130 6.56 -15.85 -0.64
CA SER A 130 7.98 -16.14 -0.84
C SER A 130 8.16 -16.83 -2.19
N THR A 131 8.63 -16.10 -3.18
CA THR A 131 8.76 -16.56 -4.57
C THR A 131 10.19 -16.49 -5.09
N PHE A 132 11.07 -15.84 -4.34
CA PHE A 132 12.47 -15.65 -4.71
C PHE A 132 13.39 -16.29 -3.67
N ASP A 133 14.46 -16.88 -4.15
CA ASP A 133 15.56 -17.38 -3.32
C ASP A 133 16.63 -16.27 -3.21
N ASN A 134 16.40 -15.33 -2.29
CA ASN A 134 17.31 -14.22 -2.00
C ASN A 134 17.35 -13.93 -0.51
N GLU A 135 18.39 -13.18 -0.10
CA GLU A 135 18.65 -12.82 1.30
C GLU A 135 17.99 -11.50 1.73
N ILE A 136 17.16 -10.90 0.88
CA ILE A 136 16.51 -9.62 1.18
C ILE A 136 15.40 -9.84 2.21
N ILE A 137 15.57 -9.21 3.37
CA ILE A 137 14.59 -9.27 4.46
C ILE A 137 13.43 -8.30 4.14
N CYS A 138 12.24 -8.87 4.02
CA CYS A 138 11.01 -8.08 3.92
C CYS A 138 10.62 -7.53 5.29
N HIS A 139 9.92 -6.39 5.33
CA HIS A 139 9.38 -5.83 6.58
C HIS A 139 8.44 -6.79 7.34
N CYS A 140 7.87 -7.80 6.67
CA CYS A 140 7.11 -8.87 7.31
C CYS A 140 7.96 -9.91 8.05
N GLY A 141 9.29 -9.77 8.04
CA GLY A 141 10.26 -10.65 8.70
C GLY A 141 10.71 -11.88 7.88
N LYS A 142 10.13 -12.10 6.69
CA LYS A 142 10.51 -13.20 5.79
C LYS A 142 11.54 -12.75 4.75
N LYS A 143 12.21 -13.71 4.11
CA LYS A 143 13.04 -13.51 2.94
C LYS A 143 12.32 -13.98 1.68
N GLY A 144 12.72 -13.45 0.52
CA GLY A 144 12.22 -13.86 -0.78
C GLY A 144 10.79 -13.44 -1.10
N CYS A 145 10.23 -12.48 -0.38
CA CYS A 145 8.90 -11.95 -0.66
C CYS A 145 8.85 -11.26 -2.04
N LEU A 146 7.74 -11.46 -2.76
CA LEU A 146 7.52 -10.81 -4.06
C LEU A 146 7.67 -9.28 -3.99
N GLU A 147 7.19 -8.67 -2.93
CA GLU A 147 7.29 -7.22 -2.72
C GLU A 147 8.73 -6.72 -2.73
N THR A 148 9.68 -7.50 -2.19
CA THR A 148 11.09 -7.08 -2.19
C THR A 148 11.73 -7.08 -3.58
N GLU A 149 11.04 -7.62 -4.59
CA GLU A 149 11.53 -7.75 -5.95
C GLU A 149 10.64 -7.09 -7.02
N ALA A 150 9.38 -6.77 -6.66
CA ALA A 150 8.39 -6.30 -7.64
C ALA A 150 7.45 -5.23 -7.08
N SER A 151 8.00 -4.25 -6.36
CA SER A 151 7.25 -3.11 -5.82
C SER A 151 7.96 -1.79 -6.10
N GLY A 152 7.35 -0.67 -5.74
CA GLY A 152 7.99 0.64 -5.80
C GLY A 152 9.23 0.74 -4.90
N SER A 153 9.22 0.12 -3.72
CA SER A 153 10.40 0.07 -2.85
C SER A 153 11.53 -0.77 -3.47
N ALA A 154 11.21 -1.84 -4.19
CA ALA A 154 12.17 -2.61 -4.96
C ALA A 154 12.77 -1.78 -6.10
N LEU A 155 11.94 -1.04 -6.84
CA LEU A 155 12.38 -0.11 -7.89
C LEU A 155 13.37 0.92 -7.33
N HIS A 156 12.98 1.58 -6.25
CA HIS A 156 13.80 2.60 -5.60
C HIS A 156 15.14 2.02 -5.12
N ARG A 157 15.13 0.90 -4.40
CA ARG A 157 16.34 0.23 -3.92
C ARG A 157 17.26 -0.16 -5.07
N THR A 158 16.73 -0.83 -6.10
CA THR A 158 17.52 -1.30 -7.24
C THR A 158 18.17 -0.14 -7.98
N LEU A 159 17.45 0.96 -8.19
CA LEU A 159 17.99 2.17 -8.81
C LEU A 159 19.18 2.73 -8.02
N LEU A 160 19.01 2.89 -6.69
CA LEU A 160 20.10 3.39 -5.83
C LEU A 160 21.32 2.46 -5.85
N GLU A 161 21.11 1.15 -5.83
CA GLU A 161 22.19 0.16 -5.87
C GLU A 161 22.95 0.21 -7.20
N ARG A 162 22.26 0.32 -8.34
CA ARG A 162 22.87 0.36 -9.68
C ARG A 162 23.65 1.68 -9.89
N ILE A 163 23.08 2.82 -9.46
CA ILE A 163 23.81 4.11 -9.52
C ILE A 163 25.06 4.08 -8.64
N LYS A 164 24.98 3.51 -7.42
CA LYS A 164 26.16 3.36 -6.53
C LYS A 164 27.26 2.45 -7.12
N LYS A 165 26.88 1.53 -8.02
CA LYS A 165 27.82 0.69 -8.78
C LYS A 165 28.43 1.40 -10.01
N GLY A 166 28.04 2.65 -10.26
CA GLY A 166 28.58 3.48 -11.32
C GLY A 166 27.75 3.51 -12.61
N GLU A 167 26.51 2.99 -12.60
CA GLU A 167 25.61 3.12 -13.74
C GLU A 167 25.03 4.53 -13.82
N ASN A 168 24.90 5.05 -15.04
CA ASN A 168 24.44 6.42 -15.26
C ASN A 168 22.93 6.53 -15.35
N SER A 169 22.38 7.52 -14.69
CA SER A 169 21.00 7.94 -14.76
C SER A 169 20.91 9.47 -14.69
N ILE A 170 19.89 10.08 -15.23
CA ILE A 170 19.59 11.50 -15.02
C ILE A 170 19.33 11.82 -13.53
N LEU A 171 19.09 10.79 -12.72
CA LEU A 171 18.88 10.89 -11.27
C LEU A 171 20.15 10.72 -10.45
N SER A 172 21.32 10.51 -11.08
CA SER A 172 22.58 10.23 -10.36
C SER A 172 22.98 11.33 -9.38
N GLU A 173 22.78 12.60 -9.72
CA GLU A 173 23.04 13.73 -8.82
C GLU A 173 21.97 13.86 -7.74
N ARG A 174 20.73 13.51 -8.06
CA ARG A 174 19.57 13.65 -7.19
C ARG A 174 19.63 12.77 -5.94
N ILE A 175 20.27 11.60 -6.00
CA ILE A 175 20.41 10.67 -4.87
C ILE A 175 21.26 11.19 -3.71
N ASN A 176 22.05 12.22 -3.94
CA ASN A 176 22.94 12.84 -2.94
C ASN A 176 22.27 14.04 -2.22
N MET A 177 21.03 14.36 -2.56
CA MET A 177 20.29 15.45 -1.92
C MET A 177 19.71 15.01 -0.57
N GLU A 178 19.44 15.99 0.32
CA GLU A 178 18.91 15.73 1.67
C GLU A 178 17.54 15.02 1.64
N ASN A 179 16.70 15.36 0.66
CA ASN A 179 15.39 14.75 0.53
C ASN A 179 15.48 13.40 -0.21
N PRO A 180 14.81 12.34 0.27
CA PRO A 180 14.83 11.04 -0.40
C PRO A 180 14.20 11.13 -1.80
N LEU A 181 14.73 10.33 -2.73
CA LEU A 181 14.20 10.18 -4.08
C LEU A 181 12.79 9.57 -4.02
N THR A 182 11.85 10.14 -4.74
CA THR A 182 10.47 9.69 -4.79
C THR A 182 10.20 8.76 -5.98
N LEU A 183 9.14 7.95 -5.91
CA LEU A 183 8.71 7.12 -7.04
C LEU A 183 8.27 7.98 -8.24
N ASP A 184 7.64 9.11 -8.00
CA ASP A 184 7.20 10.03 -9.06
C ASP A 184 8.41 10.58 -9.85
N GLU A 185 9.53 10.86 -9.19
CA GLU A 185 10.77 11.27 -9.86
C GLU A 185 11.34 10.15 -10.72
N ILE A 186 11.27 8.89 -10.26
CA ILE A 186 11.72 7.72 -11.04
C ILE A 186 10.82 7.51 -12.27
N ILE A 187 9.49 7.59 -12.09
CA ILE A 187 8.53 7.50 -13.19
C ILE A 187 8.74 8.64 -14.19
N ALA A 188 9.01 9.85 -13.70
CA ALA A 188 9.32 10.99 -14.57
C ALA A 188 10.63 10.78 -15.35
N ALA A 189 11.63 10.08 -14.78
CA ALA A 189 12.85 9.74 -15.49
C ALA A 189 12.60 8.69 -16.58
N VAL A 190 11.76 7.68 -16.34
CA VAL A 190 11.32 6.73 -17.37
C VAL A 190 10.65 7.46 -18.54
N ASN A 191 9.76 8.41 -18.25
CA ASN A 191 9.08 9.21 -19.28
C ASN A 191 10.02 10.16 -20.04
N LYS A 192 11.23 10.40 -19.51
CA LYS A 192 12.33 11.13 -20.18
C LYS A 192 13.34 10.21 -20.85
N GLU A 193 12.98 8.96 -21.05
CA GLU A 193 13.79 7.94 -21.73
C GLU A 193 15.12 7.64 -21.00
N ASP A 194 15.14 7.75 -19.65
CA ASP A 194 16.29 7.30 -18.87
C ASP A 194 16.44 5.77 -18.96
N VAL A 195 17.52 5.33 -19.60
CA VAL A 195 17.75 3.93 -19.93
C VAL A 195 17.79 3.06 -18.69
N LEU A 196 18.49 3.51 -17.64
CA LEU A 196 18.62 2.74 -16.40
C LEU A 196 17.26 2.56 -15.71
N CYS A 197 16.44 3.62 -15.64
CA CYS A 197 15.11 3.54 -15.07
C CYS A 197 14.17 2.64 -15.88
N ILE A 198 14.25 2.69 -17.21
CA ILE A 198 13.47 1.82 -18.12
C ILE A 198 13.82 0.35 -17.88
N GLU A 199 15.12 0.01 -17.89
CA GLU A 199 15.57 -1.37 -17.65
C GLU A 199 15.08 -1.93 -16.32
N ILE A 200 15.18 -1.15 -15.24
CA ILE A 200 14.73 -1.60 -13.90
C ILE A 200 13.20 -1.80 -13.87
N VAL A 201 12.44 -0.89 -14.48
CA VAL A 201 10.97 -1.04 -14.58
C VAL A 201 10.60 -2.29 -15.39
N GLU A 202 11.32 -2.58 -16.48
CA GLU A 202 11.12 -3.79 -17.26
C GLU A 202 11.42 -5.06 -16.46
N GLU A 203 12.55 -5.11 -15.74
CA GLU A 203 12.93 -6.23 -14.89
C GLU A 203 11.85 -6.51 -13.82
N ILE A 204 11.37 -5.46 -13.16
CA ILE A 204 10.32 -5.54 -12.15
C ILE A 204 8.99 -5.99 -12.76
N GLY A 205 8.65 -5.44 -13.93
CA GLY A 205 7.45 -5.79 -14.68
C GLY A 205 7.44 -7.27 -15.09
N GLN A 206 8.56 -7.82 -15.52
CA GLN A 206 8.71 -9.24 -15.83
C GLN A 206 8.50 -10.14 -14.60
N LYS A 207 9.11 -9.77 -13.45
CA LYS A 207 8.93 -10.48 -12.18
C LYS A 207 7.46 -10.48 -11.75
N LEU A 208 6.82 -9.32 -11.79
CA LEU A 208 5.42 -9.15 -11.42
C LEU A 208 4.48 -9.91 -12.36
N GLY A 209 4.68 -9.76 -13.67
CA GLY A 209 3.86 -10.41 -14.71
C GLY A 209 3.87 -11.92 -14.58
N LYS A 210 5.01 -12.52 -14.27
CA LYS A 210 5.13 -13.98 -14.00
C LYS A 210 4.25 -14.41 -12.82
N GLN A 211 4.18 -13.62 -11.75
CA GLN A 211 3.38 -13.95 -10.58
C GLN A 211 1.88 -13.70 -10.82
N ILE A 212 1.54 -12.64 -11.57
CA ILE A 212 0.15 -12.38 -11.97
C ILE A 212 -0.37 -13.50 -12.87
N ALA A 213 0.45 -14.01 -13.81
CA ALA A 213 0.09 -15.17 -14.63
C ALA A 213 -0.24 -16.40 -13.77
N GLY A 214 0.47 -16.60 -12.64
CA GLY A 214 0.14 -17.62 -11.66
C GLY A 214 -1.22 -17.40 -11.00
N LEU A 215 -1.55 -16.16 -10.62
CA LEU A 215 -2.85 -15.81 -10.05
C LEU A 215 -4.01 -16.12 -10.99
N ILE A 216 -3.88 -15.78 -12.28
CA ILE A 216 -4.92 -16.02 -13.30
C ILE A 216 -5.27 -17.52 -13.39
N ASN A 217 -4.34 -18.41 -13.09
CA ASN A 217 -4.59 -19.86 -13.10
C ASN A 217 -5.29 -20.36 -11.81
N ILE A 218 -5.43 -19.53 -10.79
CA ILE A 218 -6.07 -19.88 -9.51
C ILE A 218 -7.49 -19.32 -9.44
N PHE A 219 -7.72 -18.18 -10.05
CA PHE A 219 -8.97 -17.45 -10.13
C PHE A 219 -9.53 -17.46 -11.56
#